data_72f230575098327cb5ca4a817296487c
#
_entry.id   72f230575098327cb5ca4a817296487c
#
_cell.length_a   1.000
_cell.length_b   1.000
_cell.length_c   1.000
_cell.angle_alpha   90.00
_cell.angle_beta   90.00
_cell.angle_gamma   90.00
#
_symmetry.space_group_name_H-M   'P 1'
#
loop_
_entity.id
_entity.type
_entity.pdbx_description
1 polymer ?
#
loop_
_entity_poly.entity_id
_entity_poly.type
_entity_poly.pdbx_seq_one_letter_code
_entity_poly.pdbx_strand_id
1 'polypeptide(L)'
;PEPEGLPFTDVTSGDWFYDAVAYVYDKGMMEGTTDTTFAPTMNLTRSMIAQVLYNLEERPEAPGAAGFTDVAAGAWYADAVNWAAARGIVKGYDTGAFGPEDSVTREQLAAILYRYAQVKGYDTTQGGMAVREFSDSASISDWAQEAMAWAVNAQVLSGKGNGVLDPQGTATRAEVAQMLMNFGEHVG
;
A
#
# COMPACT_ATOMS: atom_id res chain seq x y z
N PRO A 1 10.54 16.30 -25.10
CA PRO A 1 9.12 16.01 -25.12
C PRO A 1 8.59 16.15 -23.70
N GLU A 2 7.54 16.96 -23.53
CA GLU A 2 6.82 16.98 -22.27
C GLU A 2 6.33 15.56 -22.01
N PRO A 3 6.38 15.06 -20.76
CA PRO A 3 5.77 13.77 -20.47
C PRO A 3 4.31 13.86 -20.91
N GLU A 4 3.88 12.90 -21.72
CA GLU A 4 2.48 12.80 -22.09
C GLU A 4 1.68 12.82 -20.78
N GLY A 5 0.75 13.75 -20.66
CA GLY A 5 -0.05 13.87 -19.44
C GLY A 5 -0.78 12.56 -19.12
N LEU A 6 -1.16 12.39 -17.86
CA LEU A 6 -1.91 11.22 -17.42
C LEU A 6 -3.19 11.06 -18.28
N PRO A 7 -3.57 9.82 -18.62
CA PRO A 7 -4.77 9.56 -19.42
C PRO A 7 -6.07 9.77 -18.63
N PHE A 8 -5.99 10.09 -17.35
CA PHE A 8 -7.12 10.11 -16.42
C PHE A 8 -7.82 11.45 -16.40
N THR A 9 -9.12 11.46 -16.63
CA THR A 9 -9.97 12.66 -16.59
C THR A 9 -10.27 13.14 -15.17
N ASP A 10 -10.15 12.25 -14.19
CA ASP A 10 -10.40 12.51 -12.76
C ASP A 10 -9.14 12.86 -11.97
N VAL A 11 -8.02 13.08 -12.63
CA VAL A 11 -6.74 13.53 -12.05
C VAL A 11 -6.25 14.74 -12.84
N THR A 12 -6.14 15.88 -12.15
CA THR A 12 -5.71 17.13 -12.76
C THR A 12 -4.44 17.64 -12.10
N SER A 13 -3.68 18.46 -12.83
CA SER A 13 -2.38 18.97 -12.36
C SER A 13 -2.44 19.81 -11.08
N GLY A 14 -3.64 20.28 -10.70
CA GLY A 14 -3.86 21.01 -9.45
C GLY A 14 -4.17 20.13 -8.24
N ASP A 15 -4.35 18.83 -8.45
CA ASP A 15 -4.66 17.90 -7.36
C ASP A 15 -3.40 17.61 -6.54
N TRP A 16 -3.56 17.53 -5.19
CA TRP A 16 -2.43 17.25 -4.29
C TRP A 16 -1.75 15.91 -4.59
N PHE A 17 -2.47 14.98 -5.17
CA PHE A 17 -2.00 13.63 -5.48
C PHE A 17 -1.50 13.47 -6.93
N TYR A 18 -1.49 14.52 -7.73
CA TYR A 18 -1.13 14.42 -9.16
C TYR A 18 0.24 13.77 -9.38
N ASP A 19 1.27 14.28 -8.72
CA ASP A 19 2.63 13.76 -8.86
C ASP A 19 2.74 12.30 -8.39
N ALA A 20 2.02 11.95 -7.32
CA ALA A 20 1.99 10.58 -6.81
C ALA A 20 1.31 9.62 -7.79
N VAL A 21 0.19 10.04 -8.39
CA VAL A 21 -0.50 9.22 -9.41
C VAL A 21 0.38 9.05 -10.64
N ALA A 22 1.04 10.12 -11.10
CA ALA A 22 1.99 10.04 -12.21
C ALA A 22 3.11 9.06 -11.90
N TYR A 23 3.67 9.13 -10.70
CA TYR A 23 4.74 8.23 -10.26
C TYR A 23 4.33 6.75 -10.31
N VAL A 24 3.20 6.40 -9.71
CA VAL A 24 2.76 5.00 -9.66
C VAL A 24 2.31 4.47 -11.02
N TYR A 25 1.78 5.35 -11.86
CA TYR A 25 1.38 5.00 -13.22
C TYR A 25 2.61 4.75 -14.11
N ASP A 26 3.57 5.67 -14.11
CA ASP A 26 4.80 5.55 -14.90
C ASP A 26 5.65 4.35 -14.49
N LYS A 27 5.65 3.98 -13.22
CA LYS A 27 6.36 2.81 -12.70
C LYS A 27 5.61 1.50 -12.94
N GLY A 28 4.40 1.54 -13.50
CA GLY A 28 3.58 0.35 -13.69
C GLY A 28 3.07 -0.28 -12.39
N MET A 29 3.11 0.45 -11.30
CA MET A 29 2.63 -0.02 -10.00
C MET A 29 1.10 -0.08 -9.93
N MET A 30 0.46 0.97 -10.42
CA MET A 30 -1.00 1.11 -10.42
C MET A 30 -1.47 1.55 -11.80
N GLU A 31 -2.55 0.94 -12.23
CA GLU A 31 -3.28 1.32 -13.44
C GLU A 31 -4.55 2.06 -13.04
N GLY A 32 -5.24 2.65 -14.02
CA GLY A 32 -6.57 3.19 -13.80
C GLY A 32 -7.61 2.10 -13.51
N THR A 33 -8.73 2.48 -12.96
CA THR A 33 -9.90 1.61 -12.85
C THR A 33 -10.57 1.38 -14.21
N THR A 34 -10.37 2.34 -15.11
CA THR A 34 -10.69 2.26 -16.54
C THR A 34 -9.55 2.92 -17.33
N ASP A 35 -9.62 2.93 -18.64
CA ASP A 35 -8.63 3.59 -19.50
C ASP A 35 -8.53 5.11 -19.23
N THR A 36 -9.60 5.72 -18.71
CA THR A 36 -9.71 7.17 -18.55
C THR A 36 -9.95 7.63 -17.11
N THR A 37 -10.07 6.72 -16.15
CA THR A 37 -10.30 7.06 -14.74
C THR A 37 -9.32 6.34 -13.82
N PHE A 38 -8.80 7.05 -12.84
CA PHE A 38 -7.94 6.50 -11.79
C PHE A 38 -8.72 6.18 -10.52
N ALA A 39 -9.84 6.87 -10.29
CA ALA A 39 -10.65 6.78 -9.08
C ALA A 39 -9.84 7.10 -7.79
N PRO A 40 -9.27 8.31 -7.68
CA PRO A 40 -8.36 8.65 -6.59
C PRO A 40 -8.99 8.57 -5.20
N THR A 41 -10.30 8.80 -5.09
CA THR A 41 -11.02 8.78 -3.81
C THR A 41 -11.57 7.40 -3.43
N MET A 42 -11.45 6.41 -4.30
CA MET A 42 -11.88 5.04 -4.02
C MET A 42 -10.93 4.37 -3.03
N ASN A 43 -11.47 3.63 -2.06
CA ASN A 43 -10.64 2.86 -1.13
C ASN A 43 -9.89 1.74 -1.85
N LEU A 44 -8.64 1.54 -1.47
CA LEU A 44 -7.84 0.43 -1.97
C LEU A 44 -8.18 -0.83 -1.18
N THR A 45 -8.31 -1.96 -1.88
CA THR A 45 -8.55 -3.26 -1.22
C THR A 45 -7.24 -3.96 -0.88
N ARG A 46 -7.32 -4.97 -0.02
CA ARG A 46 -6.17 -5.79 0.38
C ARG A 46 -5.58 -6.55 -0.82
N SER A 47 -6.41 -7.03 -1.74
CA SER A 47 -5.93 -7.66 -2.98
C SER A 47 -5.24 -6.68 -3.92
N MET A 48 -5.71 -5.44 -3.96
CA MET A 48 -5.10 -4.40 -4.80
C MET A 48 -3.67 -4.06 -4.36
N ILE A 49 -3.40 -3.92 -3.05
CA ILE A 49 -2.03 -3.64 -2.60
C ILE A 49 -1.10 -4.82 -2.87
N ALA A 50 -1.57 -6.05 -2.72
CA ALA A 50 -0.78 -7.22 -3.11
C ALA A 50 -0.42 -7.18 -4.59
N GLN A 51 -1.37 -6.82 -5.45
CA GLN A 51 -1.16 -6.70 -6.89
C GLN A 51 -0.18 -5.58 -7.23
N VAL A 52 -0.24 -4.45 -6.54
CA VAL A 52 0.70 -3.33 -6.72
C VAL A 52 2.14 -3.77 -6.48
N LEU A 53 2.39 -4.45 -5.37
CA LEU A 53 3.73 -4.93 -5.04
C LEU A 53 4.19 -6.04 -5.99
N TYR A 54 3.28 -6.90 -6.41
CA TYR A 54 3.55 -7.94 -7.41
C TYR A 54 3.95 -7.33 -8.76
N ASN A 55 3.27 -6.27 -9.18
CA ASN A 55 3.63 -5.52 -10.39
C ASN A 55 5.01 -4.87 -10.26
N LEU A 56 5.32 -4.30 -9.09
CA LEU A 56 6.61 -3.66 -8.83
C LEU A 56 7.77 -4.66 -8.93
N GLU A 57 7.53 -5.92 -8.56
CA GLU A 57 8.49 -7.01 -8.68
C GLU A 57 8.44 -7.71 -10.05
N GLU A 58 7.83 -7.08 -11.04
CA GLU A 58 7.74 -7.59 -12.42
C GLU A 58 7.02 -8.93 -12.52
N ARG A 59 6.09 -9.19 -11.62
CA ARG A 59 5.23 -10.39 -11.59
C ARG A 59 6.03 -11.70 -11.64
N PRO A 60 6.85 -12.00 -10.63
CA PRO A 60 7.62 -13.24 -10.60
C PRO A 60 6.69 -14.46 -10.60
N GLU A 61 7.25 -15.63 -10.89
CA GLU A 61 6.49 -16.87 -10.83
C GLU A 61 5.86 -17.04 -9.45
N ALA A 62 4.53 -17.17 -9.41
CA ALA A 62 3.80 -17.33 -8.17
C ALA A 62 3.91 -18.77 -7.67
N PRO A 63 4.15 -18.95 -6.37
CA PRO A 63 4.06 -20.28 -5.75
C PRO A 63 2.62 -20.77 -5.81
N GLY A 64 2.39 -22.05 -5.49
CA GLY A 64 1.05 -22.61 -5.39
C GLY A 64 0.17 -21.87 -4.37
N ALA A 65 -1.11 -22.24 -4.32
CA ALA A 65 -2.11 -21.61 -3.48
C ALA A 65 -1.68 -21.55 -2.02
N ALA A 66 -1.84 -20.37 -1.40
CA ALA A 66 -1.55 -20.15 0.03
C ALA A 66 -2.59 -20.76 0.97
N GLY A 67 -3.70 -21.28 0.44
CA GLY A 67 -4.73 -21.95 1.23
C GLY A 67 -5.80 -21.03 1.81
N PHE A 68 -5.90 -19.78 1.33
CA PHE A 68 -6.97 -18.88 1.77
C PHE A 68 -8.33 -19.34 1.24
N THR A 69 -9.32 -19.36 2.11
CA THR A 69 -10.67 -19.87 1.79
C THR A 69 -11.44 -19.00 0.81
N ASP A 70 -11.08 -17.72 0.71
CA ASP A 70 -11.75 -16.71 -0.11
C ASP A 70 -10.91 -16.21 -1.31
N VAL A 71 -9.83 -16.90 -1.63
CA VAL A 71 -8.99 -16.60 -2.80
C VAL A 71 -9.13 -17.73 -3.81
N ALA A 72 -9.96 -17.51 -4.83
CA ALA A 72 -10.17 -18.50 -5.90
C ALA A 72 -8.96 -18.52 -6.84
N ALA A 73 -8.58 -19.69 -7.33
CA ALA A 73 -7.43 -19.87 -8.22
C ALA A 73 -7.51 -19.04 -9.52
N GLY A 74 -8.72 -18.77 -10.01
CA GLY A 74 -8.95 -17.96 -11.21
C GLY A 74 -9.16 -16.48 -10.96
N ALA A 75 -9.07 -16.00 -9.70
CA ALA A 75 -9.21 -14.60 -9.40
C ALA A 75 -8.04 -13.79 -9.98
N TRP A 76 -8.31 -12.55 -10.43
CA TRP A 76 -7.28 -11.71 -11.04
C TRP A 76 -6.10 -11.41 -10.11
N TYR A 77 -6.32 -11.44 -8.81
CA TYR A 77 -5.33 -11.17 -7.76
C TYR A 77 -4.69 -12.43 -7.17
N ALA A 78 -5.08 -13.61 -7.60
CA ALA A 78 -4.68 -14.88 -6.96
C ALA A 78 -3.15 -15.04 -6.92
N ASP A 79 -2.48 -14.83 -8.04
CA ASP A 79 -1.02 -14.96 -8.10
C ASP A 79 -0.32 -13.95 -7.20
N ALA A 80 -0.79 -12.70 -7.20
CA ALA A 80 -0.22 -11.65 -6.36
C ALA A 80 -0.38 -11.96 -4.87
N VAL A 81 -1.57 -12.39 -4.45
CA VAL A 81 -1.86 -12.74 -3.05
C VAL A 81 -1.02 -13.94 -2.61
N ASN A 82 -0.97 -14.98 -3.43
CA ASN A 82 -0.20 -16.19 -3.13
C ASN A 82 1.32 -15.88 -3.05
N TRP A 83 1.82 -15.08 -3.96
CA TRP A 83 3.21 -14.61 -3.92
C TRP A 83 3.51 -13.80 -2.66
N ALA A 84 2.68 -12.83 -2.36
CA ALA A 84 2.88 -11.95 -1.19
C ALA A 84 2.80 -12.73 0.12
N ALA A 85 1.88 -13.70 0.23
CA ALA A 85 1.77 -14.57 1.40
C ALA A 85 2.98 -15.47 1.57
N ALA A 86 3.48 -16.07 0.47
CA ALA A 86 4.68 -16.91 0.49
C ALA A 86 5.93 -16.13 0.91
N ARG A 87 5.99 -14.85 0.60
CA ARG A 87 7.10 -13.95 1.00
C ARG A 87 6.92 -13.37 2.40
N GLY A 88 5.81 -13.64 3.07
CA GLY A 88 5.51 -13.07 4.38
C GLY A 88 5.16 -11.58 4.35
N ILE A 89 4.85 -11.02 3.18
CA ILE A 89 4.48 -9.61 3.01
C ILE A 89 3.06 -9.37 3.51
N VAL A 90 2.14 -10.27 3.19
CA VAL A 90 0.76 -10.24 3.65
C VAL A 90 0.44 -11.46 4.49
N LYS A 91 -0.54 -11.31 5.37
CA LYS A 91 -1.07 -12.38 6.20
C LYS A 91 -2.59 -12.41 6.09
N GLY A 92 -3.17 -13.60 6.18
CA GLY A 92 -4.60 -13.76 6.28
C GLY A 92 -5.10 -13.46 7.68
N TYR A 93 -6.42 -13.50 7.82
CA TYR A 93 -7.10 -13.44 9.11
C TYR A 93 -7.02 -14.80 9.83
N ASP A 94 -7.28 -14.80 11.14
CA ASP A 94 -7.30 -16.01 11.97
C ASP A 94 -8.34 -17.04 11.50
N THR A 95 -9.33 -16.61 10.73
CA THR A 95 -10.39 -17.44 10.16
C THR A 95 -9.93 -18.31 8.98
N GLY A 96 -8.72 -18.10 8.46
CA GLY A 96 -8.24 -18.73 7.23
C GLY A 96 -8.60 -17.96 5.95
N ALA A 97 -9.30 -16.84 6.07
CA ALA A 97 -9.62 -15.94 4.96
C ALA A 97 -8.52 -14.88 4.79
N PHE A 98 -8.38 -14.38 3.57
CA PHE A 98 -7.48 -13.25 3.28
C PHE A 98 -8.20 -11.90 3.32
N GLY A 99 -9.47 -11.86 2.94
CA GLY A 99 -10.25 -10.63 2.81
C GLY A 99 -9.86 -9.82 1.58
N PRO A 100 -9.85 -10.40 0.35
CA PRO A 100 -9.36 -9.72 -0.84
C PRO A 100 -10.13 -8.46 -1.20
N GLU A 101 -11.42 -8.42 -0.90
CA GLU A 101 -12.29 -7.30 -1.19
C GLU A 101 -12.39 -6.29 -0.02
N ASP A 102 -11.79 -6.58 1.12
CA ASP A 102 -11.79 -5.67 2.25
C ASP A 102 -10.89 -4.46 1.96
N SER A 103 -11.33 -3.28 2.37
CA SER A 103 -10.51 -2.08 2.30
C SER A 103 -9.29 -2.21 3.20
N VAL A 104 -8.11 -1.86 2.70
CA VAL A 104 -6.89 -1.85 3.50
C VAL A 104 -6.91 -0.64 4.44
N THR A 105 -6.56 -0.86 5.70
CA THR A 105 -6.40 0.23 6.67
C THR A 105 -5.00 0.82 6.59
N ARG A 106 -4.85 2.05 7.12
CA ARG A 106 -3.58 2.76 7.12
C ARG A 106 -2.50 1.99 7.89
N GLU A 107 -2.84 1.40 9.04
CA GLU A 107 -1.89 0.57 9.80
C GLU A 107 -1.59 -0.78 9.12
N GLN A 108 -2.56 -1.38 8.46
CA GLN A 108 -2.33 -2.59 7.66
C GLN A 108 -1.37 -2.29 6.50
N LEU A 109 -1.57 -1.17 5.83
CA LEU A 109 -0.71 -0.74 4.74
C LEU A 109 0.73 -0.49 5.22
N ALA A 110 0.90 0.19 6.36
CA ALA A 110 2.22 0.38 6.97
C ALA A 110 2.89 -0.96 7.27
N ALA A 111 2.16 -1.93 7.82
CA ALA A 111 2.68 -3.27 8.11
C ALA A 111 3.09 -4.02 6.83
N ILE A 112 2.30 -3.92 5.77
CA ILE A 112 2.59 -4.55 4.48
C ILE A 112 3.87 -3.95 3.87
N LEU A 113 3.99 -2.63 3.84
CA LEU A 113 5.18 -1.96 3.31
C LEU A 113 6.43 -2.22 4.17
N TYR A 114 6.27 -2.31 5.49
CA TYR A 114 7.34 -2.67 6.41
C TYR A 114 7.90 -4.07 6.12
N ARG A 115 7.02 -5.05 5.96
CA ARG A 115 7.42 -6.43 5.61
C ARG A 115 8.04 -6.50 4.22
N TYR A 116 7.47 -5.76 3.27
CA TYR A 116 8.02 -5.67 1.92
C TYR A 116 9.45 -5.09 1.94
N ALA A 117 9.67 -4.02 2.69
CA ALA A 117 11.00 -3.43 2.86
C ALA A 117 12.00 -4.45 3.43
N GLN A 118 11.58 -5.24 4.41
CA GLN A 118 12.41 -6.31 4.97
C GLN A 118 12.75 -7.38 3.94
N VAL A 119 11.79 -7.81 3.13
CA VAL A 119 12.02 -8.78 2.04
C VAL A 119 13.02 -8.24 1.02
N LYS A 120 12.97 -6.95 0.75
CA LYS A 120 13.91 -6.29 -0.16
C LYS A 120 15.29 -6.03 0.46
N GLY A 121 15.46 -6.26 1.74
CA GLY A 121 16.70 -5.96 2.46
C GLY A 121 16.93 -4.47 2.73
N TYR A 122 15.90 -3.66 2.65
CA TYR A 122 15.98 -2.25 3.00
C TYR A 122 16.06 -2.06 4.51
N ASP A 123 16.64 -0.94 4.94
CA ASP A 123 16.79 -0.65 6.37
C ASP A 123 15.43 -0.33 7.00
N THR A 124 14.98 -1.21 7.89
CA THR A 124 13.75 -1.04 8.68
C THR A 124 14.04 -0.83 10.17
N THR A 125 15.30 -0.61 10.53
CA THR A 125 15.70 -0.42 11.93
C THR A 125 15.45 0.99 12.44
N GLN A 126 15.14 1.92 11.56
CA GLN A 126 14.86 3.31 11.91
C GLN A 126 13.49 3.43 12.58
N GLY A 127 13.40 2.97 13.81
CA GLY A 127 12.29 3.31 14.67
C GLY A 127 12.51 4.71 15.24
N GLY A 128 11.44 5.36 15.67
CA GLY A 128 11.54 6.69 16.23
C GLY A 128 10.33 7.04 17.08
N MET A 129 10.44 8.17 17.77
CA MET A 129 9.41 8.70 18.64
C MET A 129 8.41 9.59 17.90
N ALA A 130 8.64 9.89 16.62
CA ALA A 130 7.81 10.80 15.84
C ALA A 130 6.33 10.38 15.79
N VAL A 131 6.05 9.08 15.81
CA VAL A 131 4.69 8.55 15.87
C VAL A 131 3.93 9.01 17.12
N ARG A 132 4.63 9.27 18.21
CA ARG A 132 4.04 9.71 19.50
C ARG A 132 3.55 11.16 19.49
N GLU A 133 3.96 11.95 18.52
CA GLU A 133 3.49 13.32 18.33
C GLU A 133 2.03 13.39 17.87
N PHE A 134 1.52 12.29 17.35
CA PHE A 134 0.12 12.20 16.90
C PHE A 134 -0.81 11.92 18.07
N SER A 135 -1.94 12.64 18.11
CA SER A 135 -2.90 12.57 19.21
C SER A 135 -3.53 11.19 19.38
N ASP A 136 -3.62 10.41 18.30
CA ASP A 136 -4.22 9.07 18.27
C ASP A 136 -3.19 7.94 18.21
N SER A 137 -1.94 8.21 18.54
CA SER A 137 -0.88 7.19 18.53
C SER A 137 -1.21 5.98 19.43
N ALA A 138 -1.95 6.20 20.53
CA ALA A 138 -2.40 5.12 21.40
C ALA A 138 -3.45 4.19 20.75
N SER A 139 -4.06 4.62 19.65
CA SER A 139 -5.03 3.81 18.90
C SER A 139 -4.38 2.81 17.95
N ILE A 140 -3.07 2.88 17.74
CA ILE A 140 -2.34 1.94 16.89
C ILE A 140 -2.42 0.55 17.53
N SER A 141 -2.85 -0.44 16.74
CA SER A 141 -2.90 -1.83 17.19
C SER A 141 -1.51 -2.35 17.59
N ASP A 142 -1.44 -3.21 18.59
CA ASP A 142 -0.16 -3.73 19.11
C ASP A 142 0.70 -4.35 18.01
N TRP A 143 0.09 -5.12 17.11
CA TRP A 143 0.79 -5.75 16.00
C TRP A 143 1.33 -4.75 14.96
N ALA A 144 0.83 -3.52 14.95
CA ALA A 144 1.22 -2.48 13.99
C ALA A 144 2.17 -1.43 14.56
N GLN A 145 2.49 -1.48 15.86
CA GLN A 145 3.29 -0.45 16.54
C GLN A 145 4.65 -0.22 15.85
N GLU A 146 5.37 -1.27 15.60
CA GLU A 146 6.71 -1.21 15.01
C GLU A 146 6.68 -0.71 13.57
N ALA A 147 5.75 -1.23 12.76
CA ALA A 147 5.58 -0.82 11.39
C ALA A 147 5.15 0.64 11.26
N MET A 148 4.24 1.09 12.12
CA MET A 148 3.77 2.49 12.13
C MET A 148 4.88 3.45 12.56
N ALA A 149 5.66 3.09 13.58
CA ALA A 149 6.80 3.90 14.01
C ALA A 149 7.83 4.04 12.88
N TRP A 150 8.14 2.95 12.20
CA TRP A 150 9.03 2.97 11.04
C TRP A 150 8.45 3.83 9.90
N ALA A 151 7.19 3.62 9.55
CA ALA A 151 6.58 4.32 8.42
C ALA A 151 6.53 5.84 8.61
N VAL A 152 6.24 6.30 9.82
CA VAL A 152 6.26 7.73 10.16
C VAL A 152 7.69 8.27 10.15
N ASN A 153 8.62 7.56 10.78
CA ASN A 153 10.02 7.99 10.85
C ASN A 153 10.70 8.01 9.48
N ALA A 154 10.42 7.02 8.64
CA ALA A 154 10.94 6.95 7.28
C ALA A 154 10.22 7.85 6.28
N GLN A 155 9.25 8.64 6.74
CA GLN A 155 8.45 9.57 5.93
C GLN A 155 7.62 8.87 4.84
N VAL A 156 7.31 7.61 5.01
CA VAL A 156 6.41 6.84 4.14
C VAL A 156 4.96 7.23 4.41
N LEU A 157 4.59 7.34 5.68
CA LEU A 157 3.26 7.70 6.14
C LEU A 157 3.29 9.06 6.84
N SER A 158 2.44 9.96 6.41
CA SER A 158 2.17 11.22 7.10
C SER A 158 0.77 11.21 7.70
N GLY A 159 0.49 12.16 8.61
CA GLY A 159 -0.84 12.32 9.19
C GLY A 159 -1.87 12.85 8.19
N LYS A 160 -3.13 12.78 8.58
CA LYS A 160 -4.27 13.32 7.81
C LYS A 160 -4.50 14.80 8.07
N GLY A 161 -3.66 15.45 8.85
CA GLY A 161 -3.82 16.81 9.33
C GLY A 161 -4.28 16.83 10.79
N ASN A 162 -4.14 17.98 11.45
CA ASN A 162 -4.53 18.19 12.84
C ASN A 162 -3.88 17.21 13.84
N GLY A 163 -2.72 16.65 13.51
CA GLY A 163 -2.02 15.71 14.39
C GLY A 163 -2.67 14.33 14.51
N VAL A 164 -3.39 13.87 13.49
CA VAL A 164 -4.10 12.59 13.46
C VAL A 164 -3.49 11.65 12.43
N LEU A 165 -3.19 10.40 12.83
CA LEU A 165 -2.72 9.33 11.93
C LEU A 165 -3.86 8.51 11.33
N ASP A 166 -4.92 8.31 12.10
CA ASP A 166 -6.07 7.48 11.75
C ASP A 166 -5.66 6.03 11.36
N PRO A 167 -5.04 5.26 12.27
CA PRO A 167 -4.48 3.95 11.94
C PRO A 167 -5.50 2.93 11.45
N GLN A 168 -6.73 2.95 11.96
CA GLN A 168 -7.81 2.06 11.51
C GLN A 168 -8.62 2.62 10.35
N GLY A 169 -8.35 3.86 9.93
CA GLY A 169 -8.99 4.45 8.76
C GLY A 169 -8.54 3.77 7.48
N THR A 170 -9.44 3.72 6.50
CA THR A 170 -9.14 3.15 5.19
C THR A 170 -8.31 4.10 4.36
N ALA A 171 -7.47 3.56 3.48
CA ALA A 171 -6.64 4.33 2.57
C ALA A 171 -7.27 4.39 1.19
N THR A 172 -7.33 5.58 0.61
CA THR A 172 -7.78 5.78 -0.77
C THR A 172 -6.66 5.47 -1.75
N ARG A 173 -7.02 5.26 -3.02
CA ARG A 173 -6.03 5.03 -4.08
C ARG A 173 -5.03 6.19 -4.18
N ALA A 174 -5.48 7.43 -4.03
CA ALA A 174 -4.60 8.61 -4.02
C ALA A 174 -3.63 8.61 -2.82
N GLU A 175 -4.12 8.28 -1.63
CA GLU A 175 -3.28 8.17 -0.42
C GLU A 175 -2.24 7.07 -0.55
N VAL A 176 -2.62 5.91 -1.11
CA VAL A 176 -1.69 4.80 -1.36
C VAL A 176 -0.64 5.20 -2.39
N ALA A 177 -1.03 5.87 -3.48
CA ALA A 177 -0.08 6.38 -4.47
C ALA A 177 0.97 7.30 -3.83
N GLN A 178 0.53 8.18 -2.92
CA GLN A 178 1.44 9.06 -2.19
C GLN A 178 2.40 8.28 -1.28
N MET A 179 1.90 7.27 -0.58
CA MET A 179 2.74 6.43 0.28
C MET A 179 3.76 5.62 -0.54
N LEU A 180 3.38 5.12 -1.70
CA LEU A 180 4.28 4.38 -2.60
C LEU A 180 5.36 5.29 -3.17
N MET A 181 5.02 6.51 -3.56
CA MET A 181 6.00 7.51 -4.00
C MET A 181 6.97 7.85 -2.87
N ASN A 182 6.47 8.11 -1.67
CA ASN A 182 7.31 8.36 -0.49
C ASN A 182 8.23 7.18 -0.20
N PHE A 183 7.71 5.97 -0.30
CA PHE A 183 8.50 4.75 -0.11
C PHE A 183 9.66 4.68 -1.12
N GLY A 184 9.39 4.94 -2.40
CA GLY A 184 10.41 4.94 -3.43
C GLY A 184 11.47 6.03 -3.24
N GLU A 185 11.08 7.18 -2.70
CA GLU A 185 11.99 8.31 -2.50
C GLU A 185 12.86 8.17 -1.23
N HIS A 186 12.34 7.55 -0.16
CA HIS A 186 12.98 7.55 1.16
C HIS A 186 13.48 6.18 1.63
N VAL A 187 13.00 5.10 1.07
CA VAL A 187 13.33 3.74 1.54
C VAL A 187 14.05 2.93 0.47
N GLY A 188 13.55 2.89 -0.69
CA GLY A 188 14.05 2.10 -1.80
C GLY A 188 13.95 2.78 -3.12
#